data_9694d7b8f570584f551ae90fd19a5a7b
#
_entry.id   9694d7b8f570584f551ae90fd19a5a7b
#
_cell.length_a   1.000
_cell.length_b   1.000
_cell.length_c   1.000
_cell.angle_alpha   90.00
_cell.angle_beta   90.00
_cell.angle_gamma   90.00
#
_symmetry.space_group_name_H-M   'P 1'
#
loop_
_entity.id
_entity.type
_entity.pdbx_description
1 polymer ?
#
loop_
_entity_poly.entity_id
_entity_poly.type
_entity_poly.pdbx_seq_one_letter_code
_entity_poly.pdbx_strand_id
1 'polypeptide(L)'
;MNYLSVSQMAKKWNMSERGVRKYCAEDKIPGAFLTGKTWNIPENAEKPKRKNKKSNEPQTLLERLKSEKASHISGGIYHKIQIEFTYNSNHIEGSKLTHDQTRYIFETNTIGVENDALNVDDIIETANHFKCIDMIINNAKYKLTEKFIKQLHYT
;
A
#
# COMPACT_ATOMS: atom_id res chain seq x y z
N MET A 1 -3.48 44.90 17.31
CA MET A 1 -2.85 43.84 16.48
C MET A 1 -3.17 44.14 15.04
N ASN A 2 -2.17 44.12 14.16
CA ASN A 2 -2.39 44.34 12.75
C ASN A 2 -2.74 43.02 12.07
N TYR A 3 -3.67 43.08 11.11
CA TYR A 3 -4.10 41.91 10.33
C TYR A 3 -3.82 42.14 8.85
N LEU A 4 -3.38 41.12 8.18
CA LEU A 4 -3.12 41.12 6.75
C LEU A 4 -4.19 40.30 6.01
N SER A 5 -4.49 40.74 4.78
CA SER A 5 -5.33 39.96 3.87
C SER A 5 -4.60 38.72 3.34
N VAL A 6 -5.35 37.78 2.78
CA VAL A 6 -4.78 36.58 2.11
C VAL A 6 -3.74 36.95 1.06
N SER A 7 -4.00 37.98 0.26
CA SER A 7 -3.09 38.43 -0.80
C SER A 7 -1.76 38.97 -0.24
N GLN A 8 -1.83 39.79 0.83
CA GLN A 8 -0.64 40.33 1.49
C GLN A 8 0.18 39.20 2.16
N MET A 9 -0.50 38.28 2.84
CA MET A 9 0.17 37.13 3.48
C MET A 9 0.76 36.17 2.46
N ALA A 10 0.10 35.97 1.31
CA ALA A 10 0.63 35.15 0.20
C ALA A 10 1.96 35.72 -0.34
N LYS A 11 2.05 37.03 -0.50
CA LYS A 11 3.28 37.73 -0.87
C LYS A 11 4.36 37.56 0.20
N LYS A 12 4.01 37.78 1.48
CA LYS A 12 4.94 37.67 2.61
C LYS A 12 5.54 36.24 2.73
N TRP A 13 4.73 35.20 2.51
CA TRP A 13 5.16 33.82 2.63
C TRP A 13 5.68 33.19 1.33
N ASN A 14 5.69 33.94 0.23
CA ASN A 14 6.03 33.49 -1.10
C ASN A 14 5.28 32.20 -1.48
N MET A 15 3.94 32.29 -1.50
CA MET A 15 3.06 31.17 -1.83
C MET A 15 1.75 31.67 -2.49
N SER A 16 0.98 30.74 -3.04
CA SER A 16 -0.30 31.08 -3.67
C SER A 16 -1.37 31.46 -2.62
N GLU A 17 -2.28 32.40 -2.96
CA GLU A 17 -3.44 32.75 -2.12
C GLU A 17 -4.30 31.52 -1.76
N ARG A 18 -4.46 30.59 -2.69
CA ARG A 18 -5.18 29.32 -2.45
C ARG A 18 -4.54 28.52 -1.31
N GLY A 19 -3.21 28.52 -1.24
CA GLY A 19 -2.46 27.85 -0.17
C GLY A 19 -2.69 28.51 1.18
N VAL A 20 -2.71 29.85 1.22
CA VAL A 20 -3.01 30.60 2.46
C VAL A 20 -4.44 30.36 2.91
N ARG A 21 -5.44 30.44 2.00
CA ARG A 21 -6.85 30.13 2.33
C ARG A 21 -7.01 28.72 2.88
N LYS A 22 -6.30 27.74 2.30
CA LYS A 22 -6.31 26.36 2.80
C LYS A 22 -5.78 26.26 4.23
N TYR A 23 -4.68 26.93 4.56
CA TYR A 23 -4.16 26.94 5.93
C TYR A 23 -5.10 27.61 6.94
N CYS A 24 -5.81 28.69 6.53
CA CYS A 24 -6.84 29.31 7.35
C CYS A 24 -8.02 28.36 7.59
N ALA A 25 -8.53 27.71 6.55
CA ALA A 25 -9.65 26.78 6.61
C ALA A 25 -9.35 25.50 7.43
N GLU A 26 -8.07 25.10 7.49
CA GLU A 26 -7.59 23.96 8.27
C GLU A 26 -7.15 24.36 9.70
N ASP A 27 -7.46 25.59 10.12
CA ASP A 27 -7.12 26.15 11.45
C ASP A 27 -5.62 26.04 11.80
N LYS A 28 -4.77 26.10 10.77
CA LYS A 28 -3.31 26.00 10.93
C LYS A 28 -2.62 27.33 11.22
N ILE A 29 -3.36 28.43 11.23
CA ILE A 29 -2.87 29.78 11.51
C ILE A 29 -3.58 30.29 12.75
N PRO A 30 -2.93 30.24 13.93
CA PRO A 30 -3.54 30.73 15.16
C PRO A 30 -3.95 32.21 15.05
N GLY A 31 -5.18 32.53 15.46
CA GLY A 31 -5.70 33.88 15.43
C GLY A 31 -6.17 34.39 14.07
N ALA A 32 -6.18 33.56 13.03
CA ALA A 32 -6.83 33.89 11.77
C ALA A 32 -8.36 33.73 11.90
N PHE A 33 -9.12 34.68 11.40
CA PHE A 33 -10.58 34.64 11.43
C PHE A 33 -11.18 35.16 10.13
N LEU A 34 -12.41 34.75 9.86
CA LEU A 34 -13.14 35.11 8.65
C LEU A 34 -14.11 36.26 8.94
N THR A 35 -14.05 37.34 8.16
CA THR A 35 -15.05 38.41 8.17
C THR A 35 -15.74 38.45 6.81
N GLY A 36 -16.99 38.04 6.76
CA GLY A 36 -17.69 37.88 5.50
C GLY A 36 -17.02 36.84 4.60
N LYS A 37 -16.42 37.26 3.49
CA LYS A 37 -15.68 36.39 2.56
C LYS A 37 -14.16 36.53 2.62
N THR A 38 -13.65 37.33 3.59
CA THR A 38 -12.24 37.71 3.68
C THR A 38 -11.61 37.16 4.95
N TRP A 39 -10.48 36.45 4.80
CA TRP A 39 -9.66 36.04 5.93
C TRP A 39 -8.78 37.18 6.43
N ASN A 40 -8.78 37.40 7.74
CA ASN A 40 -7.90 38.30 8.46
C ASN A 40 -6.85 37.46 9.20
N ILE A 41 -5.59 37.66 8.86
CA ILE A 41 -4.47 36.86 9.36
C ILE A 41 -3.56 37.75 10.18
N PRO A 42 -3.20 37.40 11.43
CA PRO A 42 -2.28 38.20 12.21
C PRO A 42 -0.97 38.46 11.46
N GLU A 43 -0.49 39.68 11.46
CA GLU A 43 0.73 40.05 10.74
C GLU A 43 1.97 39.26 11.22
N ASN A 44 2.00 38.91 12.50
CA ASN A 44 3.07 38.16 13.13
C ASN A 44 2.90 36.62 12.98
N ALA A 45 1.87 36.17 12.27
CA ALA A 45 1.67 34.72 12.05
C ALA A 45 2.86 34.11 11.32
N GLU A 46 3.29 32.95 11.78
CA GLU A 46 4.33 32.17 11.13
C GLU A 46 3.72 31.26 10.04
N LYS A 47 4.49 31.07 8.95
CA LYS A 47 4.11 30.16 7.89
C LYS A 47 4.04 28.72 8.43
N PRO A 48 2.87 28.06 8.37
CA PRO A 48 2.76 26.67 8.83
C PRO A 48 3.76 25.78 8.11
N LYS A 49 4.56 25.03 8.86
CA LYS A 49 5.46 24.04 8.29
C LYS A 49 4.60 22.98 7.58
N ARG A 50 4.91 22.72 6.32
CA ARG A 50 4.35 21.54 5.65
C ARG A 50 4.74 20.34 6.53
N LYS A 51 3.74 19.58 7.01
CA LYS A 51 4.06 18.23 7.47
C LYS A 51 4.72 17.56 6.29
N ASN A 52 6.02 17.29 6.37
CA ASN A 52 6.68 16.46 5.39
C ASN A 52 5.81 15.19 5.30
N LYS A 53 5.19 14.93 4.15
CA LYS A 53 4.88 13.54 3.82
C LYS A 53 6.16 12.81 4.16
N LYS A 54 6.08 11.80 5.06
CA LYS A 54 7.21 10.91 5.36
C LYS A 54 8.01 10.79 4.10
N SER A 55 9.27 11.20 4.15
CA SER A 55 10.17 11.14 3.02
C SER A 55 9.90 9.79 2.37
N ASN A 56 9.54 9.80 1.08
CA ASN A 56 9.56 8.60 0.29
C ASN A 56 11.04 8.20 0.15
N GLU A 57 11.63 7.71 1.22
CA GLU A 57 12.77 6.82 1.07
C GLU A 57 12.25 5.67 0.21
N PRO A 58 12.97 5.32 -0.86
CA PRO A 58 12.54 4.25 -1.73
C PRO A 58 12.36 3.00 -0.86
N GLN A 59 11.10 2.61 -0.65
CA GLN A 59 10.76 1.42 0.10
C GLN A 59 11.43 0.23 -0.58
N THR A 60 12.21 -0.55 0.16
CA THR A 60 12.78 -1.78 -0.39
C THR A 60 11.64 -2.69 -0.88
N LEU A 61 11.90 -3.53 -1.87
CA LEU A 61 10.91 -4.50 -2.36
C LEU A 61 10.28 -5.30 -1.22
N LEU A 62 11.08 -5.76 -0.27
CA LEU A 62 10.61 -6.53 0.87
C LEU A 62 9.68 -5.73 1.78
N GLU A 63 9.99 -4.47 2.06
CA GLU A 63 9.13 -3.59 2.86
C GLU A 63 7.80 -3.32 2.15
N ARG A 64 7.85 -3.13 0.85
CA ARG A 64 6.66 -2.96 0.03
C ARG A 64 5.78 -4.21 0.05
N LEU A 65 6.35 -5.40 -0.17
CA LEU A 65 5.62 -6.67 -0.10
C LEU A 65 4.95 -6.86 1.26
N LYS A 66 5.67 -6.61 2.35
CA LYS A 66 5.12 -6.71 3.72
C LYS A 66 4.01 -5.69 3.98
N SER A 67 4.17 -4.46 3.50
CA SER A 67 3.17 -3.40 3.65
C SER A 67 1.90 -3.70 2.86
N GLU A 68 2.04 -4.15 1.60
CA GLU A 68 0.90 -4.50 0.74
C GLU A 68 0.15 -5.72 1.28
N LYS A 69 0.88 -6.74 1.78
CA LYS A 69 0.29 -7.90 2.46
C LYS A 69 -0.53 -7.47 3.69
N ALA A 70 0.03 -6.67 4.57
CA ALA A 70 -0.63 -6.21 5.80
C ALA A 70 -1.86 -5.33 5.52
N SER A 71 -1.85 -4.60 4.41
CA SER A 71 -2.94 -3.70 4.01
C SER A 71 -3.97 -4.36 3.07
N HIS A 72 -3.79 -5.65 2.74
CA HIS A 72 -4.65 -6.40 1.81
C HIS A 72 -4.90 -5.66 0.47
N ILE A 73 -3.84 -5.03 -0.09
CA ILE A 73 -3.96 -4.25 -1.32
C ILE A 73 -4.17 -5.19 -2.51
N SER A 74 -5.34 -5.12 -3.13
CA SER A 74 -5.61 -5.81 -4.39
C SER A 74 -4.87 -5.12 -5.56
N GLY A 75 -4.33 -5.92 -6.49
CA GLY A 75 -3.61 -5.43 -7.66
C GLY A 75 -2.21 -4.87 -7.40
N GLY A 76 -1.73 -4.89 -6.15
CA GLY A 76 -0.36 -4.53 -5.78
C GLY A 76 0.67 -5.58 -6.22
N ILE A 77 1.96 -5.29 -5.97
CA ILE A 77 3.04 -6.21 -6.35
C ILE A 77 2.98 -7.53 -5.57
N TYR A 78 2.63 -7.47 -4.27
CA TYR A 78 2.42 -8.68 -3.46
C TYR A 78 1.32 -9.55 -4.05
N HIS A 79 0.16 -8.97 -4.36
CA HIS A 79 -0.98 -9.68 -4.95
C HIS A 79 -0.61 -10.33 -6.30
N LYS A 80 0.11 -9.60 -7.15
CA LYS A 80 0.58 -10.12 -8.44
C LYS A 80 1.59 -11.25 -8.28
N ILE A 81 2.56 -11.11 -7.38
CA ILE A 81 3.56 -12.18 -7.13
C ILE A 81 2.85 -13.44 -6.64
N GLN A 82 1.90 -13.35 -5.72
CA GLN A 82 1.16 -14.50 -5.23
C GLN A 82 0.48 -15.25 -6.39
N ILE A 83 -0.24 -14.56 -7.24
CA ILE A 83 -1.01 -15.17 -8.31
C ILE A 83 -0.13 -15.67 -9.46
N GLU A 84 0.69 -14.76 -10.03
CA GLU A 84 1.49 -15.07 -11.23
C GLU A 84 2.55 -16.12 -10.95
N PHE A 85 3.26 -16.01 -9.82
CA PHE A 85 4.32 -16.95 -9.50
C PHE A 85 3.75 -18.34 -9.19
N THR A 86 2.65 -18.41 -8.43
CA THR A 86 1.98 -19.68 -8.13
C THR A 86 1.43 -20.32 -9.39
N TYR A 87 0.70 -19.58 -10.21
CA TYR A 87 0.17 -20.11 -11.46
C TYR A 87 1.27 -20.67 -12.35
N ASN A 88 2.32 -19.88 -12.61
CA ASN A 88 3.39 -20.29 -13.51
C ASN A 88 4.17 -21.51 -12.98
N SER A 89 4.50 -21.55 -11.69
CA SER A 89 5.19 -22.69 -11.08
C SER A 89 4.37 -23.97 -11.18
N ASN A 90 3.13 -23.92 -10.74
CA ASN A 90 2.26 -25.11 -10.74
C ASN A 90 1.93 -25.58 -12.17
N HIS A 91 1.77 -24.63 -13.11
CA HIS A 91 1.51 -24.97 -14.51
C HIS A 91 2.70 -25.71 -15.16
N ILE A 92 3.94 -25.33 -14.84
CA ILE A 92 5.16 -26.03 -15.25
C ILE A 92 5.18 -27.46 -14.71
N GLU A 93 4.69 -27.67 -13.50
CA GLU A 93 4.61 -28.99 -12.83
C GLU A 93 3.39 -29.82 -13.27
N GLY A 94 2.53 -29.26 -14.14
CA GLY A 94 1.44 -29.98 -14.78
C GLY A 94 0.05 -29.70 -14.23
N SER A 95 -0.10 -28.77 -13.31
CA SER A 95 -1.41 -28.35 -12.80
C SER A 95 -2.33 -27.88 -13.93
N LYS A 96 -3.60 -28.24 -13.83
CA LYS A 96 -4.65 -27.87 -14.79
C LYS A 96 -5.45 -26.64 -14.38
N LEU A 97 -5.16 -26.06 -13.22
CA LEU A 97 -5.82 -24.82 -12.80
C LEU A 97 -5.49 -23.69 -13.77
N THR A 98 -6.52 -22.94 -14.13
CA THR A 98 -6.36 -21.73 -14.93
C THR A 98 -5.82 -20.59 -14.07
N HIS A 99 -5.29 -19.55 -14.72
CA HIS A 99 -4.85 -18.32 -14.03
C HIS A 99 -5.99 -17.69 -13.20
N ASP A 100 -7.21 -17.66 -13.74
CA ASP A 100 -8.38 -17.10 -13.05
C ASP A 100 -8.79 -17.96 -11.85
N GLN A 101 -8.71 -19.27 -11.94
CA GLN A 101 -8.95 -20.16 -10.80
C GLN A 101 -7.89 -19.97 -9.71
N THR A 102 -6.61 -19.88 -10.08
CA THR A 102 -5.52 -19.59 -9.14
C THR A 102 -5.75 -18.26 -8.42
N ARG A 103 -6.12 -17.20 -9.17
CA ARG A 103 -6.47 -15.90 -8.60
C ARG A 103 -7.67 -16.00 -7.66
N TYR A 104 -8.72 -16.70 -8.07
CA TYR A 104 -9.94 -16.85 -7.28
C TYR A 104 -9.67 -17.57 -5.95
N ILE A 105 -8.85 -18.62 -5.97
CA ILE A 105 -8.42 -19.32 -4.74
C ILE A 105 -7.67 -18.35 -3.81
N PHE A 106 -6.75 -17.54 -4.35
CA PHE A 106 -5.99 -16.58 -3.56
C PHE A 106 -6.87 -15.50 -2.92
N GLU A 107 -7.79 -14.94 -3.70
CA GLU A 107 -8.62 -13.81 -3.26
C GLU A 107 -9.74 -14.21 -2.29
N THR A 108 -10.30 -15.41 -2.45
CA THR A 108 -11.51 -15.83 -1.74
C THR A 108 -11.32 -17.02 -0.81
N ASN A 109 -10.20 -17.71 -0.91
CA ASN A 109 -9.94 -19.00 -0.25
C ASN A 109 -11.02 -20.06 -0.53
N THR A 110 -11.66 -19.95 -1.70
CA THR A 110 -12.67 -20.89 -2.21
C THR A 110 -12.36 -21.25 -3.65
N ILE A 111 -13.06 -22.21 -4.21
CA ILE A 111 -12.95 -22.57 -5.62
C ILE A 111 -14.32 -22.52 -6.26
N GLY A 112 -14.43 -21.79 -7.38
CA GLY A 112 -15.59 -21.83 -8.26
C GLY A 112 -15.42 -22.98 -9.26
N VAL A 113 -16.35 -23.92 -9.28
CA VAL A 113 -16.35 -25.03 -10.25
C VAL A 113 -17.39 -24.72 -11.30
N GLU A 114 -16.95 -24.44 -12.52
CA GLU A 114 -17.81 -24.40 -13.70
C GLU A 114 -17.58 -25.71 -14.47
N ASN A 115 -18.47 -26.69 -14.28
CA ASN A 115 -18.65 -27.90 -15.09
C ASN A 115 -17.45 -28.82 -15.34
N ASP A 116 -16.23 -28.51 -14.92
CA ASP A 116 -15.05 -29.33 -15.06
C ASP A 116 -14.60 -29.94 -13.73
N ALA A 117 -14.25 -31.23 -13.74
CA ALA A 117 -13.65 -31.83 -12.56
C ALA A 117 -12.25 -31.24 -12.34
N LEU A 118 -12.03 -30.68 -11.17
CA LEU A 118 -10.74 -30.17 -10.75
C LEU A 118 -10.00 -31.22 -9.92
N ASN A 119 -8.68 -31.32 -10.14
CA ASN A 119 -7.85 -32.16 -9.31
C ASN A 119 -7.68 -31.52 -7.93
N VAL A 120 -8.00 -32.26 -6.87
CA VAL A 120 -7.87 -31.80 -5.50
C VAL A 120 -6.41 -31.51 -5.15
N ASP A 121 -5.47 -32.29 -5.66
CA ASP A 121 -4.05 -32.09 -5.42
C ASP A 121 -3.59 -30.74 -5.98
N ASP A 122 -4.02 -30.35 -7.18
CA ASP A 122 -3.71 -29.04 -7.79
C ASP A 122 -4.17 -27.89 -6.89
N ILE A 123 -5.33 -28.03 -6.24
CA ILE A 123 -5.88 -27.02 -5.33
C ILE A 123 -5.05 -26.92 -4.07
N ILE A 124 -4.70 -28.05 -3.47
CA ILE A 124 -3.87 -28.12 -2.25
C ILE A 124 -2.48 -27.55 -2.52
N GLU A 125 -1.84 -27.96 -3.61
CA GLU A 125 -0.53 -27.44 -4.02
C GLU A 125 -0.56 -25.93 -4.22
N THR A 126 -1.59 -25.41 -4.90
CA THR A 126 -1.78 -23.97 -5.09
C THR A 126 -1.91 -23.24 -3.76
N ALA A 127 -2.73 -23.73 -2.85
CA ALA A 127 -2.89 -23.12 -1.53
C ALA A 127 -1.60 -23.17 -0.69
N ASN A 128 -0.85 -24.27 -0.78
CA ASN A 128 0.43 -24.42 -0.09
C ASN A 128 1.51 -23.53 -0.70
N HIS A 129 1.51 -23.35 -2.03
CA HIS A 129 2.45 -22.46 -2.69
C HIS A 129 2.29 -21.00 -2.23
N PHE A 130 1.06 -20.52 -2.04
CA PHE A 130 0.81 -19.19 -1.43
C PHE A 130 1.41 -19.08 -0.03
N LYS A 131 1.27 -20.12 0.81
CA LYS A 131 1.88 -20.16 2.14
C LYS A 131 3.40 -20.14 2.07
N CYS A 132 3.99 -20.87 1.14
CA CYS A 132 5.44 -20.90 0.93
C CYS A 132 5.97 -19.52 0.54
N ILE A 133 5.33 -18.79 -0.38
CA ILE A 133 5.69 -17.41 -0.73
C ILE A 133 5.63 -16.52 0.52
N ASP A 134 4.59 -16.64 1.32
CA ASP A 134 4.45 -15.89 2.57
C ASP A 134 5.56 -16.20 3.59
N MET A 135 5.93 -17.45 3.72
CA MET A 135 7.03 -17.87 4.58
C MET A 135 8.36 -17.29 4.10
N ILE A 136 8.61 -17.28 2.78
CA ILE A 136 9.81 -16.66 2.18
C ILE A 136 9.84 -15.17 2.46
N ILE A 137 8.75 -14.42 2.22
CA ILE A 137 8.68 -12.98 2.47
C ILE A 137 8.94 -12.67 3.95
N ASN A 138 8.38 -13.46 4.86
CA ASN A 138 8.56 -13.25 6.30
C ASN A 138 10.00 -13.51 6.76
N ASN A 139 10.66 -14.48 6.15
CA ASN A 139 12.00 -14.94 6.51
C ASN A 139 13.13 -14.33 5.64
N ALA A 140 12.82 -13.50 4.65
CA ALA A 140 13.79 -12.98 3.66
C ALA A 140 14.97 -12.18 4.25
N LYS A 141 14.88 -11.71 5.49
CA LYS A 141 15.99 -11.03 6.19
C LYS A 141 16.94 -12.00 6.91
N TYR A 142 16.58 -13.25 7.05
CA TYR A 142 17.36 -14.25 7.75
C TYR A 142 18.21 -15.07 6.78
N LYS A 143 19.27 -15.66 7.30
CA LYS A 143 20.14 -16.54 6.52
C LYS A 143 19.35 -17.80 6.11
N LEU A 144 19.49 -18.19 4.84
CA LEU A 144 18.94 -19.45 4.34
C LEU A 144 19.57 -20.63 5.07
N THR A 145 18.75 -21.52 5.61
CA THR A 145 19.18 -22.73 6.33
C THR A 145 18.53 -23.97 5.76
N GLU A 146 19.18 -25.11 5.87
CA GLU A 146 18.62 -26.41 5.48
C GLU A 146 17.28 -26.68 6.20
N LYS A 147 17.19 -26.30 7.48
CA LYS A 147 15.95 -26.43 8.25
C LYS A 147 14.79 -25.66 7.59
N PHE A 148 15.04 -24.44 7.11
CA PHE A 148 14.01 -23.64 6.47
C PHE A 148 13.60 -24.24 5.12
N ILE A 149 14.55 -24.75 4.32
CA ILE A 149 14.26 -25.46 3.07
C ILE A 149 13.37 -26.68 3.33
N LYS A 150 13.71 -27.50 4.31
CA LYS A 150 12.88 -28.64 4.69
C LYS A 150 11.47 -28.21 5.12
N GLN A 151 11.37 -27.10 5.87
CA GLN A 151 10.07 -26.59 6.30
C GLN A 151 9.18 -26.17 5.11
N LEU A 152 9.76 -25.57 4.05
CA LEU A 152 9.01 -25.26 2.82
C LEU A 152 8.49 -26.51 2.11
N HIS A 153 9.25 -27.61 2.15
CA HIS A 153 8.83 -28.88 1.56
C HIS A 153 7.73 -29.61 2.34
N TYR A 154 7.56 -29.31 3.64
CA TYR A 154 6.51 -29.90 4.47
C TYR A 154 5.22 -29.09 4.51
N THR A 155 5.17 -27.94 3.81
CA THR A 155 4.00 -27.08 3.75
C THR A 155 3.01 -27.58 2.72
#